data_23fbd7178a0ec81a4f1acf1474ff6b38
#
_entry.id   23fbd7178a0ec81a4f1acf1474ff6b38
#
_cell.length_a   1.000
_cell.length_b   1.000
_cell.length_c   1.000
_cell.angle_alpha   90.00
_cell.angle_beta   90.00
_cell.angle_gamma   90.00
#
_symmetry.space_group_name_H-M   'P 1'
#
loop_
_entity.id
_entity.type
_entity.pdbx_description
1 polymer ?
#
loop_
_entity_poly.entity_id
_entity_poly.type
_entity_poly.pdbx_seq_one_letter_code
_entity_poly.pdbx_strand_id
1 'polypeptide(L)'
;RSVLALLRRGTKPAVTIFLGEEPTDHEENLYRAYTLEEAAQLAVQLLRQEQIGLEPVKEETAAAAFGPEQQKIKAYYSGGTLAYEAAMLVKAGLNLEQEDAHQEGYILKAAGHEIIDLGDDIYTQGKPHPMIDPTKRIELLKQAGEDPETAVILLDIVLGYGSHQDMASEL
;
A
#
# COMPACT_ATOMS: atom_id res chain seq x y z
N ARG A 1 -3.35 -14.85 23.20
CA ARG A 1 -4.62 -15.23 22.52
C ARG A 1 -4.70 -14.41 21.24
N SER A 2 -4.96 -15.05 20.11
CA SER A 2 -5.01 -14.37 18.82
C SER A 2 -6.25 -13.46 18.75
N VAL A 3 -6.12 -12.30 18.09
CA VAL A 3 -7.23 -11.35 17.86
C VAL A 3 -8.40 -12.05 17.19
N LEU A 4 -8.13 -12.91 16.21
CA LEU A 4 -9.16 -13.69 15.50
C LEU A 4 -9.99 -14.57 16.45
N ALA A 5 -9.36 -15.20 17.46
CA ALA A 5 -10.07 -16.00 18.43
C ALA A 5 -11.02 -15.18 19.33
N LEU A 6 -10.74 -13.89 19.51
CA LEU A 6 -11.65 -12.98 20.19
C LEU A 6 -12.80 -12.56 19.29
N LEU A 7 -12.52 -12.22 18.03
CA LEU A 7 -13.52 -11.81 17.05
C LEU A 7 -14.54 -12.93 16.76
N ARG A 8 -14.08 -14.19 16.65
CA ARG A 8 -14.94 -15.36 16.46
C ARG A 8 -15.98 -15.55 17.57
N ARG A 9 -15.68 -15.08 18.78
CA ARG A 9 -16.59 -15.14 19.95
C ARG A 9 -17.55 -13.96 20.02
N GLY A 10 -17.33 -12.96 19.17
CA GLY A 10 -18.18 -11.77 19.10
C GLY A 10 -19.54 -12.09 18.51
N THR A 11 -20.54 -11.32 18.89
CA THR A 11 -21.90 -11.40 18.33
C THR A 11 -22.10 -10.45 17.14
N LYS A 12 -21.14 -9.58 16.86
CA LYS A 12 -21.18 -8.62 15.76
C LYS A 12 -20.29 -9.10 14.63
N PRO A 13 -20.70 -8.87 13.36
CA PRO A 13 -19.82 -9.12 12.24
C PRO A 13 -18.55 -8.27 12.35
N ALA A 14 -17.41 -8.87 12.00
CA ALA A 14 -16.11 -8.22 11.98
C ALA A 14 -15.49 -8.38 10.60
N VAL A 15 -15.03 -7.27 10.02
CA VAL A 15 -14.24 -7.29 8.80
C VAL A 15 -12.76 -7.16 9.18
N THR A 16 -11.91 -8.01 8.64
CA THR A 16 -10.48 -8.02 8.92
C THR A 16 -9.67 -8.05 7.63
N ILE A 17 -8.55 -7.35 7.66
CA ILE A 17 -7.54 -7.36 6.63
C ILE A 17 -6.17 -7.59 7.28
N PHE A 18 -5.37 -8.46 6.70
CA PHE A 18 -3.95 -8.65 7.02
C PHE A 18 -3.17 -8.43 5.75
N LEU A 19 -2.59 -7.23 5.63
CA LEU A 19 -1.86 -6.83 4.43
C LEU A 19 -0.67 -7.76 4.19
N GLY A 20 -0.56 -8.26 2.95
CA GLY A 20 0.46 -9.22 2.55
C GLY A 20 0.08 -10.69 2.74
N GLU A 21 -1.11 -10.98 3.29
CA GLU A 21 -1.62 -12.34 3.45
C GLU A 21 -2.83 -12.57 2.53
N GLU A 22 -2.87 -13.72 1.86
CA GLU A 22 -4.07 -14.15 1.12
C GLU A 22 -5.23 -14.37 2.11
N PRO A 23 -6.42 -13.84 1.83
CA PRO A 23 -7.57 -14.03 2.69
C PRO A 23 -8.02 -15.49 2.66
N THR A 24 -8.36 -16.00 3.82
CA THR A 24 -9.07 -17.29 3.93
C THR A 24 -10.57 -17.06 3.76
N ASP A 25 -11.33 -18.15 3.56
CA ASP A 25 -12.78 -18.09 3.46
C ASP A 25 -13.43 -17.35 4.65
N HIS A 26 -14.58 -16.75 4.39
CA HIS A 26 -15.39 -16.12 5.44
C HIS A 26 -15.86 -17.18 6.44
N GLU A 27 -15.88 -16.80 7.70
CA GLU A 27 -16.43 -17.60 8.80
C GLU A 27 -17.70 -16.88 9.33
N GLU A 28 -18.59 -17.53 10.02
CA GLU A 28 -19.91 -17.04 10.50
C GLU A 28 -20.04 -15.51 10.67
N ASN A 29 -19.19 -14.91 11.52
CA ASN A 29 -19.21 -13.48 11.81
C ASN A 29 -17.88 -12.78 11.47
N LEU A 30 -16.96 -13.48 10.82
CA LEU A 30 -15.63 -12.99 10.48
C LEU A 30 -15.43 -12.97 8.96
N TYR A 31 -15.36 -11.77 8.42
CA TYR A 31 -15.19 -11.50 7.00
C TYR A 31 -13.77 -11.09 6.72
N ARG A 32 -13.18 -11.66 5.68
CA ARG A 32 -11.78 -11.43 5.30
C ARG A 32 -11.73 -10.59 4.03
N ALA A 33 -10.90 -9.57 4.04
CA ALA A 33 -10.62 -8.72 2.89
C ALA A 33 -9.16 -8.84 2.47
N TYR A 34 -8.90 -8.67 1.18
CA TYR A 34 -7.57 -8.65 0.60
C TYR A 34 -7.04 -7.22 0.48
N THR A 35 -7.90 -6.25 0.15
CA THR A 35 -7.56 -4.83 0.04
C THR A 35 -8.33 -3.98 1.03
N LEU A 36 -7.85 -2.76 1.28
CA LEU A 36 -8.55 -1.79 2.13
C LEU A 36 -9.92 -1.42 1.56
N GLU A 37 -10.05 -1.34 0.24
CA GLU A 37 -11.31 -1.07 -0.41
C GLU A 37 -12.31 -2.21 -0.22
N GLU A 38 -11.88 -3.45 -0.41
CA GLU A 38 -12.72 -4.62 -0.12
C GLU A 38 -13.20 -4.63 1.32
N ALA A 39 -12.34 -4.28 2.27
CA ALA A 39 -12.73 -4.19 3.68
C ALA A 39 -13.85 -3.16 3.89
N ALA A 40 -13.77 -2.01 3.22
CA ALA A 40 -14.80 -0.98 3.28
C ALA A 40 -16.10 -1.44 2.62
N GLN A 41 -16.03 -2.06 1.44
CA GLN A 41 -17.19 -2.61 0.73
C GLN A 41 -17.94 -3.65 1.58
N LEU A 42 -17.21 -4.62 2.14
CA LEU A 42 -17.78 -5.65 3.04
C LEU A 42 -18.46 -5.02 4.26
N ALA A 43 -17.85 -4.01 4.87
CA ALA A 43 -18.45 -3.35 6.02
C ALA A 43 -19.77 -2.65 5.67
N VAL A 44 -19.85 -1.99 4.50
CA VAL A 44 -21.06 -1.34 4.01
C VAL A 44 -22.15 -2.36 3.69
N GLN A 45 -21.81 -3.45 2.98
CA GLN A 45 -22.76 -4.51 2.63
C GLN A 45 -23.34 -5.18 3.88
N LEU A 46 -22.51 -5.49 4.88
CA LEU A 46 -22.96 -6.02 6.16
C LEU A 46 -23.91 -5.08 6.89
N LEU A 47 -23.61 -3.78 6.91
CA LEU A 47 -24.47 -2.77 7.52
C LEU A 47 -25.83 -2.69 6.83
N ARG A 48 -25.88 -2.80 5.51
CA ARG A 48 -27.09 -2.74 4.69
C ARG A 48 -27.84 -4.06 4.59
N GLN A 49 -27.27 -5.14 5.14
CA GLN A 49 -27.80 -6.51 5.01
C GLN A 49 -27.95 -6.94 3.54
N GLU A 50 -27.06 -6.46 2.69
CA GLU A 50 -27.01 -6.81 1.27
C GLU A 50 -26.31 -8.15 1.07
N GLN A 51 -26.46 -8.73 -0.12
CA GLN A 51 -25.73 -9.93 -0.48
C GLN A 51 -24.22 -9.60 -0.54
N ILE A 52 -23.41 -10.41 0.15
CA ILE A 52 -21.96 -10.23 0.14
C ILE A 52 -21.42 -10.54 -1.25
N GLY A 53 -20.78 -9.56 -1.86
CA GLY A 53 -20.11 -9.67 -3.15
C GLY A 53 -19.23 -8.44 -3.37
N LEU A 54 -18.03 -8.65 -3.87
CA LEU A 54 -17.10 -7.57 -4.18
C LEU A 54 -17.35 -7.09 -5.62
N GLU A 55 -17.62 -5.80 -5.76
CA GLU A 55 -17.64 -5.18 -7.08
C GLU A 55 -16.21 -4.86 -7.53
N PRO A 56 -15.84 -5.17 -8.76
CA PRO A 56 -14.54 -4.79 -9.27
C PRO A 56 -14.42 -3.26 -9.26
N VAL A 57 -13.28 -2.79 -8.79
CA VAL A 57 -12.91 -1.37 -8.89
C VAL A 57 -13.00 -0.95 -10.35
N LYS A 58 -13.66 0.16 -10.64
CA LYS A 58 -13.66 0.72 -11.99
C LYS A 58 -12.25 1.16 -12.33
N GLU A 59 -11.59 0.40 -13.18
CA GLU A 59 -10.29 0.77 -13.73
C GLU A 59 -10.44 2.00 -14.63
N GLU A 60 -10.03 3.15 -14.16
CA GLU A 60 -9.78 4.29 -15.01
C GLU A 60 -8.40 4.12 -15.64
N THR A 61 -8.34 3.52 -16.81
CA THR A 61 -7.09 3.39 -17.55
C THR A 61 -6.71 4.74 -18.16
N ALA A 62 -5.77 5.44 -17.53
CA ALA A 62 -5.05 6.51 -18.19
C ALA A 62 -4.12 5.87 -19.23
N ALA A 63 -4.34 6.12 -20.51
CA ALA A 63 -3.44 5.70 -21.58
C ALA A 63 -2.18 6.58 -21.54
N ALA A 64 -1.22 6.24 -20.69
CA ALA A 64 0.10 6.85 -20.69
C ALA A 64 0.95 6.16 -21.76
N ALA A 65 1.54 6.94 -22.69
CA ALA A 65 2.52 6.42 -23.64
C ALA A 65 3.90 6.44 -22.99
N PHE A 66 4.40 5.29 -22.59
CA PHE A 66 5.76 5.15 -22.05
C PHE A 66 6.77 4.90 -23.18
N GLY A 67 8.00 5.38 -23.00
CA GLY A 67 9.13 5.00 -23.84
C GLY A 67 9.47 3.51 -23.65
N PRO A 68 10.18 2.90 -24.61
CA PRO A 68 10.49 1.46 -24.57
C PRO A 68 11.33 1.03 -23.35
N GLU A 69 12.09 1.95 -22.75
CA GLU A 69 12.90 1.69 -21.56
C GLU A 69 12.15 1.95 -20.27
N GLN A 70 11.07 2.71 -20.29
CA GLN A 70 10.26 3.06 -19.14
C GLN A 70 9.35 1.89 -18.74
N GLN A 71 9.82 1.05 -17.83
CA GLN A 71 9.14 -0.18 -17.41
C GLN A 71 9.11 -0.37 -15.90
N LYS A 72 9.73 0.54 -15.12
CA LYS A 72 9.87 0.35 -13.68
C LYS A 72 8.88 1.20 -12.88
N ILE A 73 8.42 0.63 -11.79
CA ILE A 73 7.63 1.30 -10.77
C ILE A 73 8.55 1.62 -9.60
N LYS A 74 8.58 2.88 -9.20
CA LYS A 74 9.26 3.34 -8.00
C LYS A 74 8.22 3.93 -7.04
N ALA A 75 8.21 3.49 -5.80
CA ALA A 75 7.21 3.92 -4.83
C ALA A 75 7.84 4.34 -3.51
N TYR A 76 7.45 5.51 -3.00
CA TYR A 76 8.02 6.13 -1.80
C TYR A 76 6.90 6.57 -0.86
N TYR A 77 6.52 5.65 0.01
CA TYR A 77 5.44 5.86 0.97
C TYR A 77 5.95 6.41 2.30
N SER A 78 5.11 7.16 2.98
CA SER A 78 5.38 7.67 4.34
C SER A 78 4.89 6.74 5.45
N GLY A 79 4.37 5.55 5.09
CA GLY A 79 3.92 4.58 6.08
C GLY A 79 3.63 3.21 5.46
N GLY A 80 3.80 2.17 6.28
CA GLY A 80 3.76 0.78 5.87
C GLY A 80 2.41 0.32 5.29
N THR A 81 1.28 0.84 5.78
CA THR A 81 -0.04 0.35 5.37
C THR A 81 -0.25 0.40 3.86
N LEU A 82 -0.08 1.58 3.26
CA LEU A 82 -0.22 1.75 1.80
C LEU A 82 0.96 1.15 1.03
N ALA A 83 2.17 1.17 1.60
CA ALA A 83 3.34 0.54 1.00
C ALA A 83 3.16 -0.97 0.85
N TYR A 84 2.65 -1.66 1.87
CA TYR A 84 2.36 -3.10 1.81
C TYR A 84 1.25 -3.44 0.82
N GLU A 85 0.15 -2.66 0.80
CA GLU A 85 -0.93 -2.88 -0.16
C GLU A 85 -0.44 -2.68 -1.60
N ALA A 86 0.30 -1.60 -1.86
CA ALA A 86 0.89 -1.35 -3.18
C ALA A 86 1.85 -2.47 -3.61
N ALA A 87 2.72 -2.94 -2.70
CA ALA A 87 3.65 -4.03 -2.98
C ALA A 87 2.92 -5.33 -3.35
N MET A 88 1.86 -5.64 -2.62
CA MET A 88 1.02 -6.81 -2.85
C MET A 88 0.36 -6.76 -4.24
N LEU A 89 -0.26 -5.63 -4.58
CA LEU A 89 -0.94 -5.44 -5.87
C LEU A 89 0.05 -5.42 -7.05
N VAL A 90 1.19 -4.73 -6.92
CA VAL A 90 2.24 -4.69 -7.97
C VAL A 90 2.84 -6.08 -8.16
N LYS A 91 3.15 -6.79 -7.08
CA LYS A 91 3.68 -8.16 -7.14
C LYS A 91 2.73 -9.11 -7.85
N ALA A 92 1.45 -9.08 -7.49
CA ALA A 92 0.43 -9.92 -8.12
C ALA A 92 0.19 -9.55 -9.59
N GLY A 93 0.01 -8.25 -9.88
CA GLY A 93 -0.28 -7.76 -11.23
C GLY A 93 0.84 -7.99 -12.25
N LEU A 94 2.10 -7.96 -11.78
CA LEU A 94 3.28 -8.17 -12.62
C LEU A 94 3.93 -9.56 -12.47
N ASN A 95 3.36 -10.44 -11.63
CA ASN A 95 3.91 -11.78 -11.32
C ASN A 95 5.39 -11.71 -10.87
N LEU A 96 5.71 -10.80 -9.96
CA LEU A 96 7.08 -10.59 -9.51
C LEU A 96 7.46 -11.54 -8.37
N GLU A 97 8.68 -12.04 -8.42
CA GLU A 97 9.33 -12.69 -7.28
C GLU A 97 10.21 -11.66 -6.57
N GLN A 98 10.27 -11.72 -5.25
CA GLN A 98 11.17 -10.85 -4.47
C GLN A 98 12.61 -11.32 -4.65
N GLU A 99 13.50 -10.43 -5.12
CA GLU A 99 14.90 -10.78 -5.40
C GLU A 99 15.71 -11.02 -4.13
N ASP A 100 15.49 -10.22 -3.10
CA ASP A 100 16.23 -10.30 -1.84
C ASP A 100 15.34 -10.61 -0.65
N ALA A 101 15.81 -11.48 0.23
CA ALA A 101 15.21 -11.66 1.53
C ALA A 101 15.34 -10.37 2.34
N HIS A 102 14.24 -9.69 2.51
CA HIS A 102 14.04 -8.54 3.40
C HIS A 102 15.23 -7.56 3.50
N GLN A 103 15.22 -6.57 2.65
CA GLN A 103 16.09 -5.40 2.79
C GLN A 103 15.33 -4.34 3.61
N GLU A 104 15.94 -3.86 4.68
CA GLU A 104 15.33 -2.85 5.58
C GLU A 104 14.76 -1.66 4.80
N GLY A 105 13.50 -1.29 5.10
CA GLY A 105 12.77 -0.21 4.45
C GLY A 105 12.19 -0.55 3.09
N TYR A 106 12.64 -1.63 2.41
CA TYR A 106 12.03 -2.10 1.16
C TYR A 106 10.92 -3.10 1.46
N ILE A 107 9.72 -2.78 1.00
CA ILE A 107 8.58 -3.70 1.04
C ILE A 107 8.58 -4.61 -0.20
N LEU A 108 9.00 -4.08 -1.34
CA LEU A 108 9.23 -4.82 -2.58
C LEU A 108 10.49 -4.31 -3.27
N LYS A 109 11.33 -5.25 -3.71
CA LYS A 109 12.44 -4.99 -4.62
C LYS A 109 12.60 -6.19 -5.55
N ALA A 110 12.12 -6.06 -6.78
CA ALA A 110 12.12 -7.14 -7.75
C ALA A 110 12.12 -6.60 -9.19
N ALA A 111 12.94 -7.20 -10.04
CA ALA A 111 13.06 -6.86 -11.46
C ALA A 111 13.21 -5.35 -11.74
N GLY A 112 13.86 -4.61 -10.84
CA GLY A 112 14.04 -3.15 -10.90
C GLY A 112 12.87 -2.33 -10.37
N HIS A 113 11.74 -2.95 -10.01
CA HIS A 113 10.67 -2.29 -9.27
C HIS A 113 11.05 -2.15 -7.80
N GLU A 114 10.66 -1.04 -7.18
CA GLU A 114 10.98 -0.73 -5.79
C GLU A 114 9.78 -0.09 -5.09
N ILE A 115 9.43 -0.60 -3.92
CA ILE A 115 8.45 0.02 -3.03
C ILE A 115 9.07 0.14 -1.65
N ILE A 116 9.20 1.37 -1.17
CA ILE A 116 9.89 1.72 0.06
C ILE A 116 8.90 2.33 1.05
N ASP A 117 8.94 1.83 2.28
CA ASP A 117 8.31 2.48 3.44
C ASP A 117 9.34 3.40 4.11
N LEU A 118 9.23 4.70 3.87
CA LEU A 118 10.08 5.71 4.50
C LEU A 118 9.68 6.01 5.96
N GLY A 119 8.54 5.45 6.40
CA GLY A 119 8.14 5.48 7.82
C GLY A 119 8.82 4.41 8.67
N ASP A 120 9.56 3.47 8.05
CA ASP A 120 10.33 2.45 8.76
C ASP A 120 11.41 3.06 9.67
N ASP A 121 11.72 2.36 10.76
CA ASP A 121 12.69 2.79 11.77
C ASP A 121 14.05 3.16 11.18
N ILE A 122 14.49 2.50 10.11
CA ILE A 122 15.77 2.78 9.45
C ILE A 122 15.84 4.23 8.91
N TYR A 123 14.71 4.79 8.51
CA TYR A 123 14.65 6.15 7.97
C TYR A 123 14.27 7.19 9.03
N THR A 124 13.59 6.77 10.11
CA THR A 124 13.01 7.68 11.11
C THR A 124 13.82 7.77 12.40
N GLN A 125 14.78 6.86 12.66
CA GLN A 125 15.62 6.92 13.85
C GLN A 125 16.43 8.23 13.91
N GLY A 126 16.10 9.07 14.90
CA GLY A 126 16.75 10.37 15.10
C GLY A 126 16.43 11.43 14.05
N LYS A 127 15.41 11.20 13.22
CA LYS A 127 14.94 12.12 12.20
C LYS A 127 13.42 12.30 12.27
N PRO A 128 12.88 13.42 11.78
CA PRO A 128 11.44 13.58 11.65
C PRO A 128 10.83 12.51 10.73
N HIS A 129 9.59 12.14 11.01
CA HIS A 129 8.84 11.23 10.15
C HIS A 129 8.61 11.83 8.76
N PRO A 130 8.61 11.05 7.65
CA PRO A 130 8.45 11.55 6.28
C PRO A 130 7.12 12.27 6.00
N MET A 131 6.10 12.07 6.82
CA MET A 131 4.88 12.87 6.79
C MET A 131 5.08 14.31 7.28
N ILE A 132 6.18 14.61 7.98
CA ILE A 132 6.53 15.93 8.52
C ILE A 132 7.64 16.57 7.70
N ASP A 133 8.70 15.83 7.41
CA ASP A 133 9.88 16.28 6.68
C ASP A 133 10.02 15.52 5.35
N PRO A 134 9.76 16.19 4.21
CA PRO A 134 9.80 15.56 2.89
C PRO A 134 11.22 15.36 2.33
N THR A 135 12.27 15.81 3.00
CA THR A 135 13.64 15.87 2.46
C THR A 135 14.08 14.57 1.80
N LYS A 136 13.92 13.43 2.48
CA LYS A 136 14.32 12.12 1.93
C LYS A 136 13.45 11.70 0.74
N ARG A 137 12.17 12.01 0.77
CA ARG A 137 11.24 11.73 -0.34
C ARG A 137 11.63 12.53 -1.59
N ILE A 138 11.90 13.84 -1.43
CA ILE A 138 12.33 14.72 -2.52
C ILE A 138 13.61 14.17 -3.17
N GLU A 139 14.59 13.73 -2.37
CA GLU A 139 15.83 13.13 -2.87
C GLU A 139 15.53 11.91 -3.77
N LEU A 140 14.71 10.98 -3.28
CA LEU A 140 14.37 9.75 -4.00
C LEU A 140 13.49 10.02 -5.23
N LEU A 141 12.57 10.98 -5.16
CA LEU A 141 11.75 11.41 -6.29
C LEU A 141 12.60 11.99 -7.43
N LYS A 142 13.60 12.81 -7.09
CA LYS A 142 14.56 13.33 -8.09
C LYS A 142 15.35 12.21 -8.76
N GLN A 143 15.86 11.26 -7.96
CA GLN A 143 16.60 10.10 -8.50
C GLN A 143 15.71 9.26 -9.42
N ALA A 144 14.46 8.99 -9.02
CA ALA A 144 13.52 8.24 -9.85
C ALA A 144 13.12 9.01 -11.12
N GLY A 145 12.98 10.33 -11.06
CA GLY A 145 12.67 11.16 -12.22
C GLY A 145 13.82 11.26 -13.23
N GLU A 146 15.06 11.09 -12.78
CA GLU A 146 16.26 11.08 -13.64
C GLU A 146 16.57 9.67 -14.20
N ASP A 147 15.97 8.61 -13.62
CA ASP A 147 16.17 7.23 -14.08
C ASP A 147 15.34 6.97 -15.35
N PRO A 148 15.98 6.70 -16.51
CA PRO A 148 15.28 6.48 -17.78
C PRO A 148 14.40 5.23 -17.79
N GLU A 149 14.62 4.28 -16.88
CA GLU A 149 13.80 3.08 -16.77
C GLU A 149 12.52 3.30 -15.94
N THR A 150 12.42 4.39 -15.19
CA THR A 150 11.23 4.69 -14.38
C THR A 150 10.05 5.07 -15.28
N ALA A 151 8.99 4.29 -15.22
CA ALA A 151 7.73 4.55 -15.90
C ALA A 151 6.72 5.24 -14.97
N VAL A 152 6.61 4.78 -13.75
CA VAL A 152 5.59 5.24 -12.79
C VAL A 152 6.23 5.49 -11.43
N ILE A 153 5.86 6.60 -10.83
CA ILE A 153 6.19 6.93 -9.44
C ILE A 153 4.90 6.92 -8.62
N LEU A 154 4.88 6.14 -7.54
CA LEU A 154 3.79 6.09 -6.58
C LEU A 154 4.21 6.76 -5.28
N LEU A 155 3.31 7.54 -4.70
CA LEU A 155 3.53 8.19 -3.41
C LEU A 155 2.20 8.41 -2.69
N ASP A 156 2.27 8.56 -1.38
CA ASP A 156 1.15 8.99 -0.56
C ASP A 156 1.32 10.44 -0.10
N ILE A 157 0.22 11.11 0.16
CA ILE A 157 0.19 12.42 0.82
C ILE A 157 -0.68 12.27 2.07
N VAL A 158 -0.04 12.29 3.23
CA VAL A 158 -0.74 12.21 4.50
C VAL A 158 -1.25 13.59 4.87
N LEU A 159 -2.57 13.72 4.97
CA LEU A 159 -3.25 14.92 5.39
C LEU A 159 -3.73 14.77 6.83
N GLY A 160 -3.63 15.83 7.61
CA GLY A 160 -4.21 15.86 8.94
C GLY A 160 -3.33 16.55 9.98
N TYR A 161 -3.78 16.43 11.23
CA TYR A 161 -3.11 17.06 12.35
C TYR A 161 -1.75 16.39 12.62
N GLY A 162 -0.68 17.19 12.63
CA GLY A 162 0.68 16.70 12.85
C GLY A 162 1.45 16.32 11.58
N SER A 163 0.81 16.36 10.39
CA SER A 163 1.50 16.23 9.11
C SER A 163 2.01 17.58 8.60
N HIS A 164 2.84 17.56 7.56
CA HIS A 164 3.25 18.76 6.85
C HIS A 164 2.03 19.51 6.30
N GLN A 165 2.04 20.85 6.41
CA GLN A 165 0.85 21.67 6.05
C GLN A 165 0.53 21.65 4.56
N ASP A 166 1.56 21.57 3.72
CA ASP A 166 1.42 21.57 2.26
C ASP A 166 2.47 20.64 1.63
N MET A 167 2.33 19.33 1.91
CA MET A 167 3.24 18.31 1.39
C MET A 167 3.21 18.23 -0.13
N ALA A 168 2.03 18.47 -0.74
CA ALA A 168 1.88 18.37 -2.19
C ALA A 168 2.67 19.42 -2.96
N SER A 169 2.93 20.59 -2.37
CA SER A 169 3.74 21.64 -3.00
C SER A 169 5.24 21.42 -2.81
N GLU A 170 5.63 20.57 -1.85
CA GLU A 170 7.05 20.28 -1.58
C GLU A 170 7.58 19.11 -2.45
N LEU A 171 6.69 18.19 -2.85
CA LEU A 171 7.02 17.01 -3.66
C LEU A 171 6.85 17.26 -5.15
#